data_6a211d29d21a1e9647396e523ac33a39
#
_entry.id   6a211d29d21a1e9647396e523ac33a39
#
_cell.length_a   1.000
_cell.length_b   1.000
_cell.length_c   1.000
_cell.angle_alpha   90.00
_cell.angle_beta   90.00
_cell.angle_gamma   90.00
#
_symmetry.space_group_name_H-M   'P 1'
#
loop_
_entity.id
_entity.type
_entity.pdbx_description
1 polymer ?
#
loop_
_entity_poly.entity_id
_entity_poly.type
_entity_poly.pdbx_seq_one_letter_code
_entity_poly.pdbx_strand_id
1 'polypeptide(L)'
;MAKHNDFGRHSEIMAQNYLRSLGYTILETNWRSGHKEIDIIAKDENIIVFVEVKSRTNDIFAKPEDAVNFKKIKNIVRAANTYLISHNIESDSRFDIITLLLMPSGEYKIEHIKDAFIAPLGI
;
A
#
# COMPACT_ATOMS: atom_id res chain seq x y z
N MET A 1 1.77 -0.06 -24.39
CA MET A 1 1.45 -0.03 -22.98
C MET A 1 0.60 1.17 -22.64
N ALA A 2 -0.43 0.98 -21.89
CA ALA A 2 -1.34 2.07 -21.60
C ALA A 2 -0.71 3.09 -20.65
N LYS A 3 -1.09 4.35 -20.80
CA LYS A 3 -0.54 5.44 -19.98
C LYS A 3 -0.83 5.23 -18.49
N HIS A 4 -1.98 4.67 -18.16
CA HIS A 4 -2.33 4.48 -16.75
C HIS A 4 -1.42 3.43 -16.07
N ASN A 5 -0.88 2.48 -16.83
CA ASN A 5 0.09 1.53 -16.28
C ASN A 5 1.39 2.24 -15.91
N ASP A 6 1.81 3.17 -16.77
CA ASP A 6 3.02 3.96 -16.49
C ASP A 6 2.80 4.87 -15.29
N PHE A 7 1.61 5.48 -15.20
CA PHE A 7 1.27 6.32 -14.06
C PHE A 7 1.25 5.51 -12.77
N GLY A 8 0.63 4.32 -12.79
CA GLY A 8 0.58 3.46 -11.62
C GLY A 8 1.96 3.02 -11.18
N ARG A 9 2.81 2.61 -12.14
CA ARG A 9 4.18 2.19 -11.83
C ARG A 9 4.99 3.34 -11.24
N HIS A 10 4.84 4.53 -11.82
CA HIS A 10 5.54 5.70 -11.32
C HIS A 10 5.12 6.02 -9.89
N SER A 11 3.83 5.93 -9.60
CA SER A 11 3.31 6.18 -8.26
C SER A 11 3.86 5.19 -7.26
N GLU A 12 3.97 3.91 -7.64
CA GLU A 12 4.54 2.91 -6.74
C GLU A 12 6.00 3.17 -6.44
N ILE A 13 6.76 3.61 -7.43
CA ILE A 13 8.16 3.96 -7.22
C ILE A 13 8.28 5.16 -6.29
N MET A 14 7.44 6.16 -6.49
CA MET A 14 7.43 7.33 -5.62
C MET A 14 7.06 6.96 -4.19
N ALA A 15 6.10 6.06 -4.02
CA ALA A 15 5.71 5.59 -2.69
C ALA A 15 6.88 4.85 -2.02
N GLN A 16 7.59 4.02 -2.76
CA GLN A 16 8.76 3.32 -2.23
C GLN A 16 9.83 4.32 -1.77
N ASN A 17 10.13 5.31 -2.61
CA ASN A 17 11.14 6.31 -2.27
C ASN A 17 10.73 7.13 -1.05
N TYR A 18 9.44 7.45 -0.96
CA TYR A 18 8.90 8.15 0.20
C TYR A 18 9.11 7.33 1.48
N LEU A 19 8.78 6.04 1.43
CA LEU A 19 8.95 5.16 2.60
C LEU A 19 10.41 5.05 2.99
N ARG A 20 11.30 4.93 1.99
CA ARG A 20 12.74 4.89 2.28
C ARG A 20 13.21 6.17 2.95
N SER A 21 12.66 7.31 2.54
CA SER A 21 13.03 8.59 3.15
C SER A 21 12.61 8.67 4.62
N LEU A 22 11.62 7.89 5.01
CA LEU A 22 11.20 7.80 6.41
C LEU A 22 12.02 6.77 7.22
N GLY A 23 12.93 6.07 6.56
CA GLY A 23 13.74 5.05 7.22
C GLY A 23 13.18 3.64 7.13
N TYR A 24 12.11 3.44 6.35
CA TYR A 24 11.56 2.10 6.17
C TYR A 24 12.44 1.28 5.24
N THR A 25 12.47 -0.02 5.47
CA THR A 25 13.12 -0.96 4.56
C THR A 25 12.05 -1.58 3.66
N ILE A 26 12.26 -1.54 2.35
CA ILE A 26 11.33 -2.18 1.42
C ILE A 26 11.69 -3.65 1.31
N LEU A 27 10.76 -4.52 1.67
CA LEU A 27 10.98 -5.97 1.64
C LEU A 27 10.53 -6.57 0.33
N GLU A 28 9.34 -6.20 -0.14
CA GLU A 28 8.76 -6.74 -1.38
C GLU A 28 7.99 -5.64 -2.09
N THR A 29 7.89 -5.77 -3.40
CA THR A 29 7.00 -4.91 -4.19
C THR A 29 6.16 -5.83 -5.08
N ASN A 30 4.87 -5.47 -5.23
CA ASN A 30 3.93 -6.24 -6.07
C ASN A 30 3.94 -7.72 -5.72
N TRP A 31 3.87 -8.00 -4.43
CA TRP A 31 3.89 -9.38 -3.95
C TRP A 31 2.53 -10.02 -4.17
N ARG A 32 2.53 -11.24 -4.67
CA ARG A 32 1.29 -11.94 -5.03
C ARG A 32 1.14 -13.24 -4.28
N SER A 33 -0.13 -13.55 -3.95
CA SER A 33 -0.53 -14.84 -3.43
C SER A 33 -1.82 -15.22 -4.17
N GLY A 34 -1.72 -16.08 -5.18
CA GLY A 34 -2.83 -16.39 -6.06
C GLY A 34 -3.23 -15.15 -6.84
N HIS A 35 -4.49 -14.75 -6.69
CA HIS A 35 -5.01 -13.54 -7.35
C HIS A 35 -4.91 -12.31 -6.47
N LYS A 36 -4.37 -12.44 -5.27
CA LYS A 36 -4.27 -11.33 -4.34
C LYS A 36 -2.90 -10.70 -4.44
N GLU A 37 -2.84 -9.39 -4.31
CA GLU A 37 -1.60 -8.65 -4.46
C GLU A 37 -1.47 -7.60 -3.37
N ILE A 38 -0.23 -7.38 -2.92
CA ILE A 38 0.11 -6.29 -2.01
C ILE A 38 1.14 -5.43 -2.72
N ASP A 39 0.87 -4.14 -2.82
CA ASP A 39 1.71 -3.23 -3.60
C ASP A 39 3.11 -3.11 -3.02
N ILE A 40 3.21 -2.89 -1.71
CA ILE A 40 4.51 -2.78 -1.04
C ILE A 40 4.43 -3.48 0.30
N ILE A 41 5.45 -4.26 0.62
CA ILE A 41 5.64 -4.77 1.97
C ILE A 41 6.93 -4.16 2.47
N ALA A 42 6.84 -3.47 3.61
CA ALA A 42 7.97 -2.74 4.15
C ALA A 42 8.14 -3.07 5.62
N LYS A 43 9.24 -2.61 6.20
CA LYS A 43 9.54 -2.80 7.60
C LYS A 43 9.85 -1.46 8.22
N ASP A 44 9.10 -1.12 9.27
CA ASP A 44 9.30 0.08 10.07
C ASP A 44 9.77 -0.39 11.44
N GLU A 45 11.09 -0.33 11.67
CA GLU A 45 11.71 -0.93 12.85
C GLU A 45 11.35 -2.41 12.93
N ASN A 46 10.54 -2.83 13.90
CA ASN A 46 10.16 -4.24 14.05
C ASN A 46 8.75 -4.52 13.55
N ILE A 47 8.12 -3.55 12.91
CA ILE A 47 6.73 -3.70 12.43
C ILE A 47 6.74 -3.95 10.94
N ILE A 48 6.00 -4.98 10.51
CA ILE A 48 5.82 -5.24 9.08
C ILE A 48 4.63 -4.38 8.61
N VAL A 49 4.84 -3.61 7.55
CA VAL A 49 3.84 -2.67 7.05
C VAL A 49 3.40 -3.12 5.66
N PHE A 50 2.12 -3.43 5.53
CA PHE A 50 1.53 -3.79 4.24
C PHE A 50 0.88 -2.54 3.67
N VAL A 51 1.33 -2.10 2.50
CA VAL A 51 0.97 -0.79 1.95
C VAL A 51 0.19 -0.95 0.66
N GLU A 52 -0.96 -0.30 0.60
CA GLU A 52 -1.72 -0.16 -0.62
C GLU A 52 -1.42 1.22 -1.19
N VAL A 53 -1.02 1.27 -2.46
CA VAL A 53 -0.70 2.52 -3.15
C VAL A 53 -1.83 2.88 -4.10
N LYS A 54 -2.31 4.10 -4.01
CA LYS A 54 -3.39 4.57 -4.88
C LYS A 54 -2.99 5.89 -5.51
N SER A 55 -2.98 5.93 -6.84
CA SER A 55 -2.69 7.16 -7.57
C SER A 55 -4.00 7.77 -8.06
N ARG A 56 -4.06 9.09 -8.03
CA ARG A 56 -5.25 9.85 -8.43
C ARG A 56 -4.83 11.12 -9.13
N THR A 57 -5.68 11.56 -10.06
CA THR A 57 -5.48 12.85 -10.72
C THR A 57 -6.40 13.92 -10.15
N ASN A 58 -7.31 13.52 -9.23
CA ASN A 58 -8.31 14.42 -8.69
C ASN A 58 -8.89 13.80 -7.43
N ASP A 59 -8.89 14.55 -6.32
CA ASP A 59 -9.38 14.04 -5.05
C ASP A 59 -10.64 14.77 -4.56
N ILE A 60 -11.32 15.48 -5.43
CA ILE A 60 -12.42 16.36 -5.04
C ILE A 60 -13.48 15.64 -4.20
N PHE A 61 -13.74 14.38 -4.52
CA PHE A 61 -14.84 13.65 -3.92
C PHE A 61 -14.42 12.46 -3.06
N ALA A 62 -13.13 12.27 -2.82
CA ALA A 62 -12.69 11.06 -2.15
C ALA A 62 -11.57 11.36 -1.16
N LYS A 63 -11.60 10.66 -0.03
CA LYS A 63 -10.52 10.69 0.95
C LYS A 63 -9.56 9.54 0.66
N PRO A 64 -8.30 9.61 1.11
CA PRO A 64 -7.35 8.52 0.90
C PRO A 64 -7.87 7.17 1.40
N GLU A 65 -8.49 7.11 2.56
CA GLU A 65 -8.98 5.85 3.12
C GLU A 65 -10.14 5.26 2.33
N ASP A 66 -10.81 6.07 1.50
CA ASP A 66 -11.89 5.58 0.63
C ASP A 66 -11.35 4.83 -0.59
N ALA A 67 -10.04 4.82 -0.79
CA ALA A 67 -9.42 4.14 -1.90
C ALA A 67 -9.52 2.62 -1.78
N VAL A 68 -9.84 2.09 -0.60
CA VAL A 68 -9.84 0.66 -0.33
C VAL A 68 -11.20 0.26 0.24
N ASN A 69 -11.93 -0.63 -0.49
CA ASN A 69 -13.23 -1.11 -0.02
C ASN A 69 -13.05 -2.41 0.78
N PHE A 70 -14.17 -2.92 1.34
CA PHE A 70 -14.14 -4.09 2.21
C PHE A 70 -13.59 -5.33 1.51
N LYS A 71 -13.98 -5.56 0.26
CA LYS A 71 -13.48 -6.72 -0.48
C LYS A 71 -11.97 -6.64 -0.66
N LYS A 72 -11.44 -5.46 -0.96
CA LYS A 72 -10.02 -5.28 -1.13
C LYS A 72 -9.29 -5.45 0.19
N ILE A 73 -9.87 -4.95 1.28
CA ILE A 73 -9.30 -5.15 2.62
C ILE A 73 -9.17 -6.63 2.93
N LYS A 74 -10.22 -7.41 2.67
CA LYS A 74 -10.17 -8.86 2.90
C LYS A 74 -9.05 -9.51 2.10
N ASN A 75 -8.92 -9.14 0.85
CA ASN A 75 -7.88 -9.71 -0.02
C ASN A 75 -6.48 -9.36 0.47
N ILE A 76 -6.28 -8.11 0.89
CA ILE A 76 -4.99 -7.66 1.41
C ILE A 76 -4.66 -8.40 2.71
N VAL A 77 -5.63 -8.53 3.61
CA VAL A 77 -5.41 -9.21 4.89
C VAL A 77 -5.05 -10.67 4.67
N ARG A 78 -5.74 -11.34 3.74
CA ARG A 78 -5.43 -12.75 3.44
C ARG A 78 -4.04 -12.90 2.84
N ALA A 79 -3.67 -12.01 1.92
CA ALA A 79 -2.34 -12.05 1.34
C ALA A 79 -1.28 -11.77 2.41
N ALA A 80 -1.55 -10.80 3.29
CA ALA A 80 -0.62 -10.47 4.38
C ALA A 80 -0.42 -11.66 5.32
N ASN A 81 -1.50 -12.35 5.69
CA ASN A 81 -1.39 -13.53 6.53
C ASN A 81 -0.53 -14.60 5.87
N THR A 82 -0.73 -14.83 4.57
CA THR A 82 0.07 -15.79 3.83
C THR A 82 1.55 -15.40 3.87
N TYR A 83 1.83 -14.12 3.68
CA TYR A 83 3.21 -13.63 3.73
C TYR A 83 3.84 -13.87 5.11
N LEU A 84 3.14 -13.47 6.17
CA LEU A 84 3.67 -13.61 7.52
C LEU A 84 3.93 -15.07 7.87
N ILE A 85 3.01 -15.96 7.52
CA ILE A 85 3.15 -17.37 7.81
C ILE A 85 4.29 -17.98 7.01
N SER A 86 4.35 -17.70 5.71
CA SER A 86 5.34 -18.32 4.83
C SER A 86 6.77 -17.83 5.13
N HIS A 87 6.90 -16.67 5.75
CA HIS A 87 8.21 -16.12 6.11
C HIS A 87 8.51 -16.25 7.60
N ASN A 88 7.65 -16.96 8.33
CA ASN A 88 7.82 -17.20 9.78
C ASN A 88 8.00 -15.91 10.57
N ILE A 89 7.19 -14.90 10.23
CA ILE A 89 7.26 -13.60 10.89
C ILE A 89 6.24 -13.57 12.02
N GLU A 90 6.72 -13.27 13.24
CA GLU A 90 5.84 -13.19 14.41
C GLU A 90 5.74 -11.77 14.98
N SER A 91 6.42 -10.81 14.36
CA SER A 91 6.36 -9.44 14.82
C SER A 91 5.00 -8.81 14.47
N ASP A 92 4.74 -7.65 15.08
CA ASP A 92 3.54 -6.88 14.79
C ASP A 92 3.49 -6.45 13.33
N SER A 93 2.30 -6.22 12.84
CA SER A 93 2.10 -5.70 11.49
C SER A 93 0.98 -4.67 11.50
N ARG A 94 0.96 -3.85 10.46
CA ARG A 94 -0.12 -2.90 10.27
C ARG A 94 -0.36 -2.70 8.78
N PHE A 95 -1.50 -2.09 8.46
CA PHE A 95 -1.91 -1.85 7.08
C PHE A 95 -1.97 -0.35 6.84
N ASP A 96 -1.22 0.12 5.86
CA ASP A 96 -1.14 1.54 5.51
C ASP A 96 -1.67 1.78 4.12
N ILE A 97 -2.15 2.99 3.87
CA ILE A 97 -2.53 3.44 2.54
C ILE A 97 -1.68 4.66 2.21
N ILE A 98 -1.10 4.66 1.01
CA ILE A 98 -0.40 5.83 0.47
C ILE A 98 -1.13 6.25 -0.79
N THR A 99 -1.54 7.51 -0.85
CA THR A 99 -2.13 8.06 -2.06
C THR A 99 -1.19 9.09 -2.66
N LEU A 100 -1.11 9.07 -3.98
CA LEU A 100 -0.35 10.05 -4.75
C LEU A 100 -1.32 10.77 -5.65
N LEU A 101 -1.52 12.06 -5.36
CA LEU A 101 -2.41 12.91 -6.11
C LEU A 101 -1.59 13.76 -7.07
N LEU A 102 -1.85 13.61 -8.36
CA LEU A 102 -1.21 14.44 -9.37
C LEU A 102 -1.95 15.78 -9.42
N MET A 103 -1.25 16.83 -9.06
CA MET A 103 -1.81 18.17 -9.03
C MET A 103 -1.80 18.79 -10.41
N PRO A 104 -2.64 19.80 -10.68
CA PRO A 104 -2.62 20.50 -11.98
C PRO A 104 -1.24 21.08 -12.32
N SER A 105 -0.44 21.39 -11.32
CA SER A 105 0.91 21.91 -11.54
C SER A 105 1.88 20.85 -12.07
N GLY A 106 1.47 19.58 -12.07
CA GLY A 106 2.36 18.47 -12.42
C GLY A 106 3.07 17.87 -11.23
N GLU A 107 2.94 18.49 -10.07
CA GLU A 107 3.53 17.95 -8.84
C GLU A 107 2.63 16.90 -8.24
N TYR A 108 3.23 16.00 -7.43
CA TYR A 108 2.49 14.97 -6.72
C TYR A 108 2.36 15.35 -5.26
N LYS A 109 1.15 15.18 -4.73
CA LYS A 109 0.91 15.29 -3.30
C LYS A 109 0.80 13.89 -2.73
N ILE A 110 1.63 13.59 -1.74
CA ILE A 110 1.63 12.28 -1.09
C ILE A 110 0.88 12.38 0.23
N GLU A 111 -0.06 11.46 0.44
CA GLU A 111 -0.72 11.31 1.72
C GLU A 111 -0.50 9.88 2.20
N HIS A 112 -0.15 9.75 3.47
CA HIS A 112 0.16 8.46 4.08
C HIS A 112 -0.74 8.27 5.28
N ILE A 113 -1.61 7.27 5.21
CA ILE A 113 -2.51 6.92 6.31
C ILE A 113 -1.93 5.68 6.96
N LYS A 114 -1.35 5.86 8.13
CA LYS A 114 -0.82 4.73 8.89
C LYS A 114 -1.95 4.03 9.61
N ASP A 115 -1.86 2.70 9.67
CA ASP A 115 -2.83 1.88 10.39
C ASP A 115 -4.24 2.18 9.87
N ALA A 116 -4.38 2.18 8.55
CA ALA A 116 -5.58 2.67 7.88
C ALA A 116 -6.80 1.79 8.11
N PHE A 117 -6.62 0.51 8.42
CA PHE A 117 -7.72 -0.39 8.72
C PHE A 117 -7.22 -1.54 9.58
N ILE A 118 -8.17 -2.18 10.26
CA ILE A 118 -7.91 -3.34 11.11
C ILE A 118 -8.45 -4.57 10.38
N ALA A 119 -7.77 -5.71 10.55
CA ALA A 119 -8.22 -6.95 9.93
C ALA A 119 -9.64 -7.27 10.40
N PRO A 120 -10.60 -7.49 9.45
CA PRO A 120 -11.95 -7.85 9.84
C PRO A 120 -11.97 -9.20 10.56
N LEU A 121 -12.92 -9.35 11.50
CA LEU A 121 -13.09 -10.60 12.22
C LEU A 121 -13.50 -11.70 11.24
N GLY A 122 -13.02 -12.91 11.47
CA GLY A 122 -13.39 -14.05 10.64
C GLY A 122 -12.56 -14.25 9.39
N ILE A 123 -11.49 -13.52 9.25
CA ILE A 123 -10.57 -13.69 8.11
C ILE A 123 -9.36 -14.47 8.52
#